data_80c37a149befccf64df2961b8bf82507
#
_entry.id   80c37a149befccf64df2961b8bf82507
#
_cell.length_a   1.000
_cell.length_b   1.000
_cell.length_c   1.000
_cell.angle_alpha   90.00
_cell.angle_beta   90.00
_cell.angle_gamma   90.00
#
_symmetry.space_group_name_H-M   'P 1'
#
loop_
_entity.id
_entity.type
_entity.pdbx_description
1 polymer ?
#
loop_
_entity_poly.entity_id
_entity_poly.type
_entity_poly.pdbx_seq_one_letter_code
_entity_poly.pdbx_strand_id
1 'polypeptide(L)'
;SIDQDTPDVYYILLDGYPRADFIARHLGQNIQPFLASLEDRGFYVPRCSQSNYSDTRFSMAATLNMSYLDDGTGKPEVLLPASSLDEMIHYSTVQKNFEDLGYQIVTFEPGYRWLNWRQPDYNLLPADENTDRGLANFGLNGFEYLLLNTSAGKLFLDARTVVRSNLTANLDEFIETPRYHHRRNVEFALETLPKTSVDIPSPKFIYAHIISPHPPFVYNAEGQPLVNNPPDELAAYGEQIVYLNNRILEVIDAITAHSSQPPIIIIHGDHGATIDYASAGIDEAERLGIFNTFYLPGVDTAKFYLSISPVNTFRLIFKEYFNGEYELLEDKSILGRQSPLIHLDCETGNG
;
A
#
# COMPACT_ATOMS: atom_id res chain seq x y z
N SER A 1 -10.00 21.18 22.15
CA SER A 1 -9.12 20.44 23.08
C SER A 1 -9.26 18.97 22.79
N ILE A 2 -8.16 18.34 22.44
CA ILE A 2 -8.09 16.88 22.25
C ILE A 2 -8.54 16.22 23.56
N ASP A 3 -9.54 15.36 23.47
CA ASP A 3 -9.99 14.55 24.59
C ASP A 3 -9.04 13.36 24.75
N GLN A 4 -8.78 12.90 25.99
CA GLN A 4 -7.91 11.75 26.24
C GLN A 4 -8.47 10.43 25.64
N ASP A 5 -9.74 10.47 25.20
CA ASP A 5 -10.45 9.34 24.58
C ASP A 5 -10.39 9.32 23.04
N THR A 6 -9.57 10.18 22.41
CA THR A 6 -9.45 10.23 20.94
C THR A 6 -8.62 9.05 20.43
N PRO A 7 -9.18 8.19 19.55
CA PRO A 7 -8.48 6.99 19.09
C PRO A 7 -7.31 7.31 18.17
N ASP A 8 -6.24 6.52 18.23
CA ASP A 8 -5.21 6.50 17.21
C ASP A 8 -5.79 5.96 15.89
N VAL A 9 -5.25 6.43 14.76
CA VAL A 9 -5.70 6.01 13.43
C VAL A 9 -4.54 5.40 12.66
N TYR A 10 -4.68 4.14 12.28
CA TYR A 10 -3.74 3.40 11.45
C TYR A 10 -4.28 3.26 10.05
N TYR A 11 -3.59 3.85 9.09
CA TYR A 11 -3.87 3.71 7.67
C TYR A 11 -2.74 2.93 7.02
N ILE A 12 -2.99 1.65 6.76
CA ILE A 12 -2.02 0.69 6.23
C ILE A 12 -2.41 0.36 4.79
N LEU A 13 -1.56 0.70 3.86
CA LEU A 13 -1.72 0.44 2.44
C LEU A 13 -0.84 -0.72 2.01
N LEU A 14 -1.44 -1.67 1.33
CA LEU A 14 -0.76 -2.84 0.78
C LEU A 14 -0.75 -2.70 -0.74
N ASP A 15 0.37 -2.21 -1.29
CA ASP A 15 0.48 -1.87 -2.71
C ASP A 15 0.20 -3.06 -3.62
N GLY A 16 -0.76 -2.89 -4.51
CA GLY A 16 -1.13 -3.92 -5.47
C GLY A 16 -1.89 -5.10 -4.87
N TYR A 17 -2.58 -4.97 -3.73
CA TYR A 17 -3.31 -6.09 -3.12
C TYR A 17 -4.70 -6.29 -3.75
N PRO A 18 -4.89 -7.35 -4.56
CA PRO A 18 -6.12 -7.55 -5.30
C PRO A 18 -7.24 -8.13 -4.44
N ARG A 19 -8.45 -8.11 -4.96
CA ARG A 19 -9.65 -8.67 -4.33
C ARG A 19 -9.57 -10.21 -4.26
N ALA A 20 -10.27 -10.79 -3.28
CA ALA A 20 -10.20 -12.21 -2.99
C ALA A 20 -10.61 -13.12 -4.17
N ASP A 21 -11.56 -12.71 -4.98
CA ASP A 21 -11.98 -13.46 -6.17
C ASP A 21 -10.90 -13.51 -7.25
N PHE A 22 -10.15 -12.41 -7.44
CA PHE A 22 -8.97 -12.39 -8.30
C PHE A 22 -7.88 -13.36 -7.80
N ILE A 23 -7.60 -13.30 -6.50
CA ILE A 23 -6.59 -14.16 -5.86
C ILE A 23 -6.94 -15.64 -6.05
N ALA A 24 -8.20 -16.00 -5.85
CA ALA A 24 -8.65 -17.38 -6.02
C ALA A 24 -8.59 -17.84 -7.48
N ARG A 25 -9.02 -17.01 -8.43
CA ARG A 25 -9.07 -17.36 -9.85
C ARG A 25 -7.71 -17.40 -10.53
N HIS A 26 -6.83 -16.48 -10.21
CA HIS A 26 -5.61 -16.24 -10.99
C HIS A 26 -4.31 -16.54 -10.24
N LEU A 27 -4.31 -16.43 -8.90
CA LEU A 27 -3.10 -16.68 -8.09
C LEU A 27 -3.12 -18.02 -7.35
N GLY A 28 -4.20 -18.80 -7.49
CA GLY A 28 -4.33 -20.13 -6.92
C GLY A 28 -4.36 -20.18 -5.40
N GLN A 29 -4.66 -19.06 -4.73
CA GLN A 29 -4.71 -18.97 -3.27
C GLN A 29 -6.14 -18.77 -2.76
N ASN A 30 -6.46 -19.39 -1.61
CA ASN A 30 -7.70 -19.15 -0.90
C ASN A 30 -7.43 -18.29 0.33
N ILE A 31 -7.84 -17.04 0.32
CA ILE A 31 -7.70 -16.10 1.45
C ILE A 31 -8.96 -16.00 2.31
N GLN A 32 -9.99 -16.83 2.11
CA GLN A 32 -11.19 -16.80 2.95
C GLN A 32 -10.88 -17.02 4.45
N PRO A 33 -9.94 -17.90 4.86
CA PRO A 33 -9.55 -18.01 6.27
C PRO A 33 -8.96 -16.70 6.84
N PHE A 34 -8.20 -15.95 6.04
CA PHE A 34 -7.68 -14.63 6.44
C PHE A 34 -8.82 -13.63 6.62
N LEU A 35 -9.75 -13.55 5.67
CA LEU A 35 -10.90 -12.65 5.76
C LEU A 35 -11.79 -12.98 6.98
N ALA A 36 -12.05 -14.27 7.24
CA ALA A 36 -12.77 -14.72 8.43
C ALA A 36 -12.02 -14.33 9.72
N SER A 37 -10.70 -14.47 9.75
CA SER A 37 -9.88 -14.05 10.89
C SER A 37 -9.91 -12.55 11.15
N LEU A 38 -10.08 -11.73 10.13
CA LEU A 38 -10.32 -10.28 10.27
C LEU A 38 -11.72 -10.00 10.85
N GLU A 39 -12.75 -10.68 10.32
CA GLU A 39 -14.13 -10.56 10.80
C GLU A 39 -14.26 -10.98 12.27
N ASP A 40 -13.58 -12.07 12.67
CA ASP A 40 -13.52 -12.54 14.07
C ASP A 40 -12.86 -11.50 15.02
N ARG A 41 -11.97 -10.64 14.49
CA ARG A 41 -11.36 -9.52 15.19
C ARG A 41 -12.21 -8.23 15.17
N GLY A 42 -13.39 -8.28 14.60
CA GLY A 42 -14.33 -7.16 14.51
C GLY A 42 -14.09 -6.22 13.33
N PHE A 43 -13.31 -6.63 12.34
CA PHE A 43 -13.17 -5.88 11.10
C PHE A 43 -14.41 -6.04 10.22
N TYR A 44 -14.80 -4.95 9.60
CA TYR A 44 -15.73 -4.96 8.47
C TYR A 44 -14.93 -5.16 7.17
N VAL A 45 -15.30 -6.17 6.37
CA VAL A 45 -14.64 -6.53 5.11
C VAL A 45 -15.59 -6.29 3.93
N PRO A 46 -15.53 -5.15 3.24
CA PRO A 46 -16.32 -4.89 2.04
C PRO A 46 -15.76 -5.71 0.87
N ARG A 47 -16.37 -6.84 0.61
CA ARG A 47 -15.85 -7.88 -0.32
C ARG A 47 -15.92 -7.50 -1.79
N CYS A 48 -16.59 -6.40 -2.14
CA CYS A 48 -16.78 -5.92 -3.51
C CYS A 48 -16.08 -4.61 -3.80
N SER A 49 -15.12 -4.21 -2.97
CA SER A 49 -14.40 -2.95 -3.15
C SER A 49 -13.63 -2.90 -4.47
N GLN A 50 -13.67 -1.73 -5.09
CA GLN A 50 -12.87 -1.37 -6.25
C GLN A 50 -12.08 -0.10 -5.97
N SER A 51 -10.84 -0.03 -6.46
CA SER A 51 -10.08 1.21 -6.47
C SER A 51 -10.72 2.20 -7.43
N ASN A 52 -10.55 3.49 -7.15
CA ASN A 52 -11.08 4.53 -8.03
C ASN A 52 -10.22 4.72 -9.28
N TYR A 53 -8.96 4.31 -9.22
CA TYR A 53 -8.00 4.36 -10.33
C TYR A 53 -7.10 3.12 -10.32
N SER A 54 -6.59 2.74 -11.47
CA SER A 54 -5.73 1.56 -11.65
C SER A 54 -4.24 1.80 -11.41
N ASP A 55 -3.85 3.02 -11.06
CA ASP A 55 -2.44 3.41 -10.83
C ASP A 55 -2.29 4.04 -9.46
N THR A 56 -1.19 3.73 -8.77
CA THR A 56 -0.91 4.18 -7.39
C THR A 56 -1.01 5.70 -7.23
N ARG A 57 -0.41 6.49 -8.15
CA ARG A 57 -0.43 7.96 -8.01
C ARG A 57 -1.85 8.52 -8.04
N PHE A 58 -2.66 8.04 -8.98
CA PHE A 58 -4.03 8.51 -9.14
C PHE A 58 -4.91 8.03 -7.98
N SER A 59 -4.78 6.76 -7.61
CA SER A 59 -5.52 6.18 -6.48
C SER A 59 -5.20 6.91 -5.19
N MET A 60 -3.91 7.13 -4.90
CA MET A 60 -3.48 7.81 -3.69
C MET A 60 -3.85 9.29 -3.66
N ALA A 61 -3.66 10.00 -4.77
CA ALA A 61 -4.07 11.40 -4.87
C ALA A 61 -5.58 11.58 -4.63
N ALA A 62 -6.41 10.69 -5.18
CA ALA A 62 -7.86 10.72 -4.98
C ALA A 62 -8.26 10.36 -3.54
N THR A 63 -7.73 9.27 -3.01
CA THR A 63 -8.05 8.77 -1.66
C THR A 63 -7.66 9.77 -0.58
N LEU A 64 -6.43 10.28 -0.64
CA LEU A 64 -5.89 11.20 0.36
C LEU A 64 -6.48 12.62 0.27
N ASN A 65 -7.15 12.96 -0.84
CA ASN A 65 -7.90 14.20 -0.98
C ASN A 65 -9.41 14.00 -0.96
N MET A 66 -9.87 12.76 -0.73
CA MET A 66 -11.29 12.42 -0.60
C MET A 66 -12.13 12.92 -1.79
N SER A 67 -11.56 12.94 -2.99
CA SER A 67 -12.20 13.49 -4.19
C SER A 67 -11.71 12.80 -5.45
N TYR A 68 -12.57 12.77 -6.46
CA TYR A 68 -12.12 12.36 -7.79
C TYR A 68 -11.17 13.41 -8.37
N LEU A 69 -10.26 12.93 -9.22
CA LEU A 69 -9.32 13.79 -9.93
C LEU A 69 -10.02 14.30 -11.19
N ASP A 70 -10.36 15.56 -11.20
CA ASP A 70 -10.87 16.26 -12.38
C ASP A 70 -10.03 17.52 -12.63
N ASP A 71 -10.09 18.03 -13.83
CA ASP A 71 -9.44 19.28 -14.23
C ASP A 71 -10.32 20.51 -13.97
N GLY A 72 -11.40 20.37 -13.19
CA GLY A 72 -12.40 21.40 -12.96
C GLY A 72 -13.46 21.51 -14.06
N THR A 73 -13.42 20.66 -15.09
CA THR A 73 -14.45 20.59 -16.15
C THR A 73 -15.56 19.61 -15.84
N GLY A 74 -15.45 18.86 -14.73
CA GLY A 74 -16.37 17.79 -14.34
C GLY A 74 -16.23 16.54 -15.22
N LYS A 75 -15.23 16.48 -16.07
CA LYS A 75 -14.87 15.26 -16.80
C LYS A 75 -13.80 14.51 -16.02
N PRO A 76 -13.93 13.21 -15.85
CA PRO A 76 -12.92 12.38 -15.22
C PRO A 76 -11.71 12.20 -16.15
N GLU A 77 -11.23 13.26 -16.74
CA GLU A 77 -10.04 13.24 -17.59
C GLU A 77 -8.81 13.47 -16.74
N VAL A 78 -8.17 12.39 -16.47
CA VAL A 78 -6.91 12.31 -15.77
C VAL A 78 -5.78 12.78 -16.69
N LEU A 79 -5.72 14.07 -16.93
CA LEU A 79 -4.60 14.71 -17.62
C LEU A 79 -3.67 15.44 -16.65
N LEU A 80 -3.86 15.24 -15.33
CA LEU A 80 -2.97 15.85 -14.35
C LEU A 80 -1.55 15.30 -14.53
N PRO A 81 -0.56 16.19 -14.65
CA PRO A 81 0.84 15.76 -14.70
C PRO A 81 1.25 15.08 -13.40
N ALA A 82 2.21 14.15 -13.47
CA ALA A 82 2.70 13.42 -12.31
C ALA A 82 3.09 14.35 -11.15
N SER A 83 3.71 15.51 -11.44
CA SER A 83 4.07 16.51 -10.43
C SER A 83 2.88 17.07 -9.65
N SER A 84 1.72 17.24 -10.29
CA SER A 84 0.51 17.69 -9.61
C SER A 84 -0.07 16.60 -8.70
N LEU A 85 -0.02 15.34 -9.13
CA LEU A 85 -0.42 14.20 -8.31
C LEU A 85 0.51 14.02 -7.10
N ASP A 86 1.82 14.16 -7.32
CA ASP A 86 2.81 14.11 -6.25
C ASP A 86 2.55 15.22 -5.19
N GLU A 87 2.25 16.45 -5.62
CA GLU A 87 1.86 17.54 -4.72
C GLU A 87 0.57 17.24 -3.94
N MET A 88 -0.44 16.63 -4.58
CA MET A 88 -1.69 16.22 -3.92
C MET A 88 -1.46 15.11 -2.88
N ILE A 89 -0.45 14.27 -3.07
CA ILE A 89 -0.05 13.24 -2.10
C ILE A 89 0.76 13.87 -0.97
N HIS A 90 1.74 14.73 -1.32
CA HIS A 90 2.65 15.36 -0.37
C HIS A 90 1.96 16.29 0.63
N TYR A 91 0.86 16.92 0.22
CA TYR A 91 0.11 17.91 1.01
C TYR A 91 -1.39 17.57 0.97
N SER A 92 -1.71 16.38 1.41
CA SER A 92 -3.06 15.85 1.26
C SER A 92 -4.06 16.51 2.22
N THR A 93 -5.33 16.54 1.80
CA THR A 93 -6.44 17.02 2.64
C THR A 93 -6.58 16.15 3.91
N VAL A 94 -6.32 14.86 3.81
CA VAL A 94 -6.36 13.93 4.95
C VAL A 94 -5.29 14.29 5.98
N GLN A 95 -4.04 14.52 5.54
CA GLN A 95 -2.97 14.97 6.44
C GLN A 95 -3.38 16.25 7.16
N LYS A 96 -3.78 17.27 6.39
CA LYS A 96 -4.19 18.56 6.94
C LYS A 96 -5.34 18.43 7.95
N ASN A 97 -6.35 17.63 7.66
CA ASN A 97 -7.48 17.44 8.57
C ASN A 97 -7.04 16.81 9.90
N PHE A 98 -6.15 15.81 9.89
CA PHE A 98 -5.61 15.23 11.11
C PHE A 98 -4.71 16.20 11.88
N GLU A 99 -3.89 17.00 11.20
CA GLU A 99 -3.12 18.08 11.81
C GLU A 99 -4.04 19.12 12.49
N ASP A 100 -5.10 19.56 11.81
CA ASP A 100 -6.09 20.52 12.33
C ASP A 100 -6.86 19.94 13.54
N LEU A 101 -7.02 18.61 13.61
CA LEU A 101 -7.57 17.89 14.77
C LEU A 101 -6.53 17.70 15.89
N GLY A 102 -5.27 18.04 15.67
CA GLY A 102 -4.18 17.96 16.65
C GLY A 102 -3.53 16.59 16.76
N TYR A 103 -3.69 15.73 15.76
CA TYR A 103 -2.98 14.45 15.69
C TYR A 103 -1.51 14.66 15.33
N GLN A 104 -0.65 13.83 15.88
CA GLN A 104 0.71 13.68 15.40
C GLN A 104 0.72 12.84 14.11
N ILE A 105 1.42 13.33 13.09
CA ILE A 105 1.52 12.66 11.80
C ILE A 105 2.75 11.76 11.78
N VAL A 106 2.52 10.47 11.60
CA VAL A 106 3.56 9.44 11.55
C VAL A 106 3.55 8.79 10.18
N THR A 107 4.69 8.80 9.50
CA THR A 107 4.83 8.17 8.17
C THR A 107 5.95 7.14 8.18
N PHE A 108 5.84 6.15 7.31
CA PHE A 108 6.88 5.18 7.00
C PHE A 108 7.48 5.49 5.64
N GLU A 109 8.80 5.36 5.49
CA GLU A 109 9.47 5.52 4.19
C GLU A 109 9.09 4.37 3.25
N PRO A 110 8.32 4.60 2.18
CA PRO A 110 7.84 3.54 1.29
C PRO A 110 8.88 3.12 0.24
N GLY A 111 9.99 3.85 0.13
CA GLY A 111 11.01 3.66 -0.90
C GLY A 111 10.79 4.47 -2.19
N TYR A 112 9.64 5.11 -2.34
CA TYR A 112 9.32 6.00 -3.47
C TYR A 112 9.10 7.42 -2.96
N ARG A 113 9.99 8.36 -3.32
CA ARG A 113 9.93 9.76 -2.82
C ARG A 113 8.65 10.49 -3.12
N TRP A 114 7.95 10.15 -4.19
CA TRP A 114 6.68 10.77 -4.58
C TRP A 114 5.49 10.30 -3.73
N LEU A 115 5.66 9.24 -2.90
CA LEU A 115 4.69 8.80 -1.91
C LEU A 115 4.90 9.43 -0.53
N ASN A 116 6.04 10.10 -0.30
CA ASN A 116 6.36 10.66 0.99
C ASN A 116 5.52 11.89 1.28
N TRP A 117 4.91 11.93 2.44
CA TRP A 117 4.25 13.14 2.94
C TRP A 117 5.29 14.19 3.33
N ARG A 118 4.90 15.45 3.20
CA ARG A 118 5.77 16.58 3.61
C ARG A 118 5.52 16.93 5.06
N GLN A 119 6.63 17.14 5.78
CA GLN A 119 6.62 17.64 7.16
C GLN A 119 5.80 16.78 8.15
N PRO A 120 5.90 15.43 8.13
CA PRO A 120 5.33 14.63 9.20
C PRO A 120 6.06 14.92 10.52
N ASP A 121 5.39 14.73 11.66
CA ASP A 121 6.04 14.82 12.98
C ASP A 121 7.09 13.71 13.16
N TYR A 122 6.80 12.52 12.61
CA TYR A 122 7.71 11.37 12.61
C TYR A 122 7.78 10.74 11.21
N ASN A 123 8.97 10.65 10.65
CA ASN A 123 9.23 9.85 9.46
C ASN A 123 10.10 8.65 9.83
N LEU A 124 9.48 7.46 9.85
CA LEU A 124 10.12 6.22 10.27
C LEU A 124 10.75 5.53 9.05
N LEU A 125 12.05 5.27 9.17
CA LEU A 125 12.84 4.63 8.12
C LEU A 125 13.81 3.61 8.73
N PRO A 126 14.19 2.56 7.98
CA PRO A 126 15.17 1.59 8.45
C PRO A 126 16.51 2.28 8.75
N ALA A 127 17.13 1.96 9.88
CA ALA A 127 18.46 2.47 10.19
C ALA A 127 19.46 2.05 9.12
N ASP A 128 20.25 2.98 8.60
CA ASP A 128 21.36 2.66 7.69
C ASP A 128 22.46 1.94 8.45
N GLU A 129 22.60 0.62 8.25
CA GLU A 129 23.70 -0.15 8.81
C GLU A 129 25.04 0.16 8.15
N ASN A 130 25.05 0.96 7.07
CA ASN A 130 26.23 1.17 6.21
C ASN A 130 26.47 2.64 5.83
N THR A 131 26.60 3.53 6.82
CA THR A 131 27.14 4.88 6.54
C THR A 131 28.59 4.89 6.06
N ASP A 132 29.28 3.76 6.08
CA ASP A 132 30.71 3.63 5.72
C ASP A 132 30.99 2.97 4.36
N ARG A 133 29.97 2.54 3.59
CA ARG A 133 30.20 1.90 2.27
C ARG A 133 29.79 2.83 1.13
N GLY A 134 30.74 3.63 0.68
CA GLY A 134 30.63 4.80 -0.20
C GLY A 134 30.00 4.66 -1.60
N LEU A 135 29.28 3.60 -1.95
CA LEU A 135 28.53 3.48 -3.21
C LEU A 135 27.09 3.03 -3.00
N ALA A 136 26.74 2.44 -1.87
CA ALA A 136 25.37 2.06 -1.52
C ALA A 136 24.49 3.27 -1.13
N ASN A 137 25.11 4.45 -0.91
CA ASN A 137 24.42 5.72 -0.62
C ASN A 137 23.81 6.44 -1.83
N PHE A 138 23.96 5.91 -3.02
CA PHE A 138 23.20 6.37 -4.17
C PHE A 138 21.87 5.61 -4.20
N GLY A 139 20.89 6.04 -3.41
CA GLY A 139 19.50 5.61 -3.51
C GLY A 139 19.01 5.83 -4.94
N LEU A 140 19.34 4.89 -5.82
CA LEU A 140 18.93 4.92 -7.22
C LEU A 140 17.43 4.70 -7.27
N ASN A 141 16.70 5.67 -7.79
CA ASN A 141 15.29 5.47 -8.12
C ASN A 141 15.17 4.52 -9.32
N GLY A 142 13.95 4.00 -9.56
CA GLY A 142 13.71 3.05 -10.66
C GLY A 142 14.16 3.56 -12.04
N PHE A 143 14.19 4.89 -12.25
CA PHE A 143 14.68 5.52 -13.49
C PHE A 143 16.21 5.47 -13.56
N GLU A 144 16.91 5.74 -12.48
CA GLU A 144 18.37 5.67 -12.39
C GLU A 144 18.87 4.23 -12.55
N TYR A 145 18.12 3.26 -12.01
CA TYR A 145 18.36 1.83 -12.26
C TYR A 145 18.14 1.46 -13.72
N LEU A 146 17.05 1.96 -14.34
CA LEU A 146 16.79 1.75 -15.76
C LEU A 146 17.88 2.39 -16.64
N LEU A 147 18.35 3.59 -16.25
CA LEU A 147 19.44 4.30 -16.94
C LEU A 147 20.76 3.52 -16.86
N LEU A 148 21.08 2.95 -15.72
CA LEU A 148 22.25 2.08 -15.53
C LEU A 148 22.14 0.79 -16.37
N ASN A 149 20.95 0.19 -16.46
CA ASN A 149 20.71 -1.02 -17.25
C ASN A 149 20.67 -0.76 -18.77
N THR A 150 20.32 0.45 -19.21
CA THR A 150 20.16 0.77 -20.64
C THR A 150 21.34 1.56 -21.25
N SER A 151 22.29 1.98 -20.42
CA SER A 151 23.46 2.78 -20.83
C SER A 151 24.78 2.02 -20.70
N ALA A 152 25.89 2.76 -20.73
CA ALA A 152 27.25 2.21 -20.50
C ALA A 152 27.40 1.45 -19.17
N GLY A 153 26.48 1.62 -18.20
CA GLY A 153 26.41 0.82 -17.00
C GLY A 153 26.12 -0.66 -17.27
N LYS A 154 25.42 -0.99 -18.35
CA LYS A 154 25.21 -2.39 -18.77
C LYS A 154 26.51 -3.07 -19.17
N LEU A 155 27.42 -2.32 -19.79
CA LEU A 155 28.78 -2.80 -20.10
C LEU A 155 29.57 -3.16 -18.84
N PHE A 156 29.35 -2.45 -17.74
CA PHE A 156 29.93 -2.75 -16.43
C PHE A 156 29.29 -3.99 -15.80
N LEU A 157 28.00 -4.19 -15.99
CA LEU A 157 27.26 -5.34 -15.51
C LEU A 157 27.54 -6.62 -16.36
N ASP A 158 27.71 -6.47 -17.67
CA ASP A 158 28.02 -7.57 -18.60
C ASP A 158 29.51 -8.00 -18.56
N ALA A 159 30.41 -7.16 -18.02
CA ALA A 159 31.83 -7.50 -17.78
C ALA A 159 32.04 -8.61 -16.71
N ARG A 160 30.95 -9.13 -16.17
CA ARG A 160 30.89 -10.32 -15.29
C ARG A 160 31.63 -11.56 -15.85
N THR A 161 31.80 -11.61 -17.15
CA THR A 161 32.42 -12.76 -17.82
C THR A 161 33.97 -12.76 -17.77
N VAL A 162 34.61 -11.68 -17.35
CA VAL A 162 36.06 -11.50 -17.59
C VAL A 162 36.88 -11.45 -16.30
N VAL A 163 36.35 -11.16 -15.12
CA VAL A 163 37.16 -10.99 -13.90
C VAL A 163 36.62 -11.76 -12.72
N ARG A 164 36.97 -13.03 -12.60
CA ARG A 164 36.87 -13.83 -11.36
C ARG A 164 37.94 -13.37 -10.37
N SER A 165 37.70 -12.33 -9.63
CA SER A 165 38.54 -11.93 -8.48
C SER A 165 37.63 -11.36 -7.38
N ASN A 166 38.12 -11.12 -6.18
CA ASN A 166 37.41 -10.68 -4.97
C ASN A 166 36.46 -9.46 -5.13
N LEU A 167 36.36 -8.87 -6.32
CA LEU A 167 35.37 -7.85 -6.67
C LEU A 167 33.94 -8.45 -6.92
N THR A 168 33.84 -9.76 -7.25
CA THR A 168 32.58 -10.36 -7.64
C THR A 168 31.59 -10.52 -6.48
N ALA A 169 32.07 -10.74 -5.26
CA ALA A 169 31.20 -10.81 -4.07
C ALA A 169 30.48 -9.47 -3.82
N ASN A 170 31.17 -8.36 -4.04
CA ASN A 170 30.61 -7.02 -3.85
C ASN A 170 29.67 -6.60 -5.00
N LEU A 171 29.85 -7.17 -6.21
CA LEU A 171 28.97 -6.91 -7.35
C LEU A 171 27.64 -7.68 -7.25
N ASP A 172 27.64 -8.89 -6.70
CA ASP A 172 26.42 -9.64 -6.44
C ASP A 172 25.58 -8.93 -5.37
N GLU A 173 26.19 -8.42 -4.31
CA GLU A 173 25.55 -7.58 -3.29
C GLU A 173 25.00 -6.27 -3.89
N PHE A 174 25.70 -5.65 -4.84
CA PHE A 174 25.27 -4.44 -5.54
C PHE A 174 24.07 -4.69 -6.49
N ILE A 175 24.02 -5.85 -7.15
CA ILE A 175 22.91 -6.21 -8.07
C ILE A 175 21.65 -6.60 -7.28
N GLU A 176 21.80 -7.12 -6.07
CA GLU A 176 20.71 -7.43 -5.15
C GLU A 176 20.18 -6.21 -4.38
N THR A 177 20.89 -5.08 -4.44
CA THR A 177 20.60 -3.86 -3.67
C THR A 177 19.13 -3.41 -3.76
N PRO A 178 18.47 -3.29 -4.94
CA PRO A 178 17.07 -2.85 -4.99
C PRO A 178 16.10 -3.82 -4.30
N ARG A 179 16.30 -5.13 -4.48
CA ARG A 179 15.47 -6.18 -3.86
C ARG A 179 15.71 -6.24 -2.35
N TYR A 180 16.94 -6.10 -1.91
CA TYR A 180 17.30 -6.04 -0.50
C TYR A 180 16.65 -4.83 0.18
N HIS A 181 16.75 -3.64 -0.40
CA HIS A 181 16.12 -2.44 0.15
C HIS A 181 14.60 -2.54 0.17
N HIS A 182 14.00 -3.10 -0.88
CA HIS A 182 12.57 -3.35 -0.92
C HIS A 182 12.14 -4.26 0.23
N ARG A 183 12.78 -5.43 0.38
CA ARG A 183 12.51 -6.36 1.49
C ARG A 183 12.67 -5.69 2.85
N ARG A 184 13.77 -4.97 3.05
CA ARG A 184 14.06 -4.28 4.30
C ARG A 184 12.99 -3.24 4.66
N ASN A 185 12.48 -2.49 3.70
CA ASN A 185 11.40 -1.53 3.94
C ASN A 185 10.10 -2.23 4.34
N VAL A 186 9.75 -3.33 3.67
CA VAL A 186 8.58 -4.15 4.03
C VAL A 186 8.71 -4.72 5.44
N GLU A 187 9.84 -5.35 5.77
CA GLU A 187 10.13 -5.88 7.11
C GLU A 187 10.07 -4.80 8.17
N PHE A 188 10.75 -3.69 7.93
CA PHE A 188 10.79 -2.56 8.85
C PHE A 188 9.41 -2.03 9.17
N ALA A 189 8.55 -1.86 8.16
CA ALA A 189 7.18 -1.40 8.37
C ALA A 189 6.38 -2.40 9.21
N LEU A 190 6.41 -3.69 8.87
CA LEU A 190 5.70 -4.74 9.60
C LEU A 190 6.18 -4.92 11.04
N GLU A 191 7.47 -4.73 11.32
CA GLU A 191 8.05 -4.84 12.66
C GLU A 191 7.87 -3.58 13.52
N THR A 192 7.76 -2.41 12.87
CA THR A 192 7.73 -1.13 13.57
C THR A 192 6.31 -0.63 13.81
N LEU A 193 5.35 -0.94 12.93
CA LEU A 193 3.94 -0.57 13.11
C LEU A 193 3.41 -0.88 14.52
N PRO A 194 3.59 -2.09 15.08
CA PRO A 194 3.12 -2.38 16.43
C PRO A 194 3.78 -1.50 17.52
N LYS A 195 5.04 -1.13 17.33
CA LYS A 195 5.80 -0.34 18.31
C LYS A 195 5.29 1.10 18.40
N THR A 196 4.72 1.63 17.32
CA THR A 196 4.17 2.99 17.32
C THR A 196 3.06 3.19 18.34
N SER A 197 2.34 2.12 18.72
CA SER A 197 1.30 2.19 19.76
C SER A 197 1.83 2.59 21.13
N VAL A 198 3.10 2.24 21.41
CA VAL A 198 3.78 2.51 22.69
C VAL A 198 4.77 3.68 22.58
N ASP A 199 5.53 3.72 21.49
CA ASP A 199 6.70 4.61 21.37
C ASP A 199 6.33 6.05 21.00
N ILE A 200 5.15 6.27 20.42
CA ILE A 200 4.70 7.58 19.95
C ILE A 200 3.45 8.01 20.72
N PRO A 201 3.41 9.25 21.26
CA PRO A 201 2.25 9.74 21.99
C PRO A 201 0.96 9.77 21.15
N SER A 202 -0.18 9.54 21.81
CA SER A 202 -1.52 9.68 21.22
C SER A 202 -2.05 11.12 21.40
N PRO A 203 -3.01 11.58 20.54
CA PRO A 203 -3.49 10.87 19.36
C PRO A 203 -2.52 11.00 18.17
N LYS A 204 -2.42 9.95 17.38
CA LYS A 204 -1.56 9.90 16.21
C LYS A 204 -2.28 9.30 15.01
N PHE A 205 -1.97 9.83 13.82
CA PHE A 205 -2.34 9.27 12.53
C PHE A 205 -1.12 8.63 11.90
N ILE A 206 -1.17 7.32 11.70
CA ILE A 206 -0.09 6.53 11.14
C ILE A 206 -0.41 6.19 9.69
N TYR A 207 0.41 6.66 8.76
CA TYR A 207 0.36 6.31 7.34
C TYR A 207 1.51 5.38 6.99
N ALA A 208 1.20 4.14 6.66
CA ALA A 208 2.16 3.13 6.23
C ALA A 208 1.79 2.60 4.85
N HIS A 209 2.51 3.03 3.81
CA HIS A 209 2.39 2.48 2.46
C HIS A 209 3.44 1.38 2.28
N ILE A 210 3.02 0.14 2.41
CA ILE A 210 3.87 -1.04 2.29
C ILE A 210 3.84 -1.51 0.84
N ILE A 211 5.00 -1.46 0.15
CA ILE A 211 5.11 -1.88 -1.25
C ILE A 211 5.14 -3.41 -1.33
N SER A 212 4.05 -4.03 -0.91
CA SER A 212 3.81 -5.48 -0.92
C SER A 212 2.30 -5.71 -0.90
N PRO A 213 1.78 -6.66 -1.66
CA PRO A 213 2.45 -7.70 -2.46
C PRO A 213 2.96 -7.28 -3.85
N HIS A 214 3.04 -5.97 -4.16
CA HIS A 214 3.63 -5.46 -5.41
C HIS A 214 5.01 -6.07 -5.70
N PRO A 215 5.36 -6.40 -6.95
CA PRO A 215 6.72 -6.81 -7.32
C PRO A 215 7.79 -5.77 -6.92
N PRO A 216 9.04 -6.19 -6.67
CA PRO A 216 9.55 -7.55 -6.77
C PRO A 216 9.09 -8.46 -5.63
N PHE A 217 8.80 -9.72 -5.94
CA PHE A 217 8.44 -10.70 -4.90
C PHE A 217 9.68 -11.06 -4.09
N VAL A 218 9.64 -10.78 -2.80
CA VAL A 218 10.80 -10.91 -1.89
C VAL A 218 10.64 -11.99 -0.83
N TYR A 219 9.43 -12.59 -0.74
CA TYR A 219 9.12 -13.69 0.17
C TYR A 219 8.32 -14.79 -0.52
N ASN A 220 8.55 -16.05 -0.08
CA ASN A 220 7.61 -17.14 -0.31
C ASN A 220 6.52 -17.16 0.80
N ALA A 221 5.60 -18.11 0.73
CA ALA A 221 4.49 -18.24 1.68
C ALA A 221 4.94 -18.47 3.15
N GLU A 222 6.09 -19.10 3.37
CA GLU A 222 6.71 -19.34 4.67
C GLU A 222 7.54 -18.16 5.18
N GLY A 223 7.62 -17.05 4.43
CA GLY A 223 8.41 -15.88 4.78
C GLY A 223 9.91 -16.03 4.52
N GLN A 224 10.31 -17.02 3.74
CA GLN A 224 11.71 -17.16 3.36
C GLN A 224 12.04 -16.15 2.26
N PRO A 225 13.20 -15.47 2.35
CA PRO A 225 13.62 -14.49 1.36
C PRO A 225 13.83 -15.10 -0.03
N LEU A 226 13.23 -14.48 -1.05
CA LEU A 226 13.51 -14.81 -2.45
C LEU A 226 14.68 -13.97 -2.95
N VAL A 227 15.75 -14.64 -3.38
CA VAL A 227 16.98 -13.99 -3.87
C VAL A 227 16.88 -13.65 -5.35
N ASN A 228 16.21 -14.50 -6.14
CA ASN A 228 16.06 -14.36 -7.60
C ASN A 228 14.62 -14.09 -7.99
N ASN A 229 14.41 -13.62 -9.24
CA ASN A 229 13.07 -13.55 -9.80
C ASN A 229 12.49 -14.96 -9.91
N PRO A 230 11.26 -15.16 -9.41
CA PRO A 230 10.60 -16.45 -9.53
C PRO A 230 10.29 -16.76 -11.00
N PRO A 231 10.35 -18.02 -11.43
CA PRO A 231 10.00 -18.40 -12.79
C PRO A 231 8.50 -18.30 -13.09
N ASP A 232 7.67 -18.37 -12.06
CA ASP A 232 6.22 -18.19 -12.09
C ASP A 232 5.85 -17.00 -11.21
N GLU A 233 5.59 -15.86 -11.86
CA GLU A 233 5.27 -14.61 -11.16
C GLU A 233 3.88 -14.63 -10.52
N LEU A 234 2.90 -15.30 -11.10
CA LEU A 234 1.56 -15.41 -10.53
C LEU A 234 1.56 -16.26 -9.25
N ALA A 235 2.26 -17.38 -9.29
CA ALA A 235 2.43 -18.22 -8.09
C ALA A 235 3.16 -17.46 -6.97
N ALA A 236 4.26 -16.77 -7.30
CA ALA A 236 5.01 -15.98 -6.32
C ALA A 236 4.21 -14.80 -5.75
N TYR A 237 3.36 -14.19 -6.57
CA TYR A 237 2.42 -13.17 -6.10
C TYR A 237 1.49 -13.75 -5.02
N GLY A 238 0.90 -14.92 -5.31
CA GLY A 238 0.03 -15.62 -4.38
C GLY A 238 0.74 -16.01 -3.08
N GLU A 239 1.96 -16.51 -3.16
CA GLU A 239 2.78 -16.86 -1.99
C GLU A 239 3.10 -15.64 -1.12
N GLN A 240 3.47 -14.52 -1.73
CA GLN A 240 3.75 -13.29 -1.00
C GLN A 240 2.50 -12.73 -0.31
N ILE A 241 1.31 -12.88 -0.90
CA ILE A 241 0.03 -12.55 -0.26
C ILE A 241 -0.20 -13.43 0.98
N VAL A 242 0.05 -14.73 0.90
CA VAL A 242 -0.11 -15.65 2.05
C VAL A 242 0.80 -15.23 3.21
N TYR A 243 2.07 -14.96 2.93
CA TYR A 243 3.00 -14.43 3.92
C TYR A 243 2.51 -13.12 4.54
N LEU A 244 2.13 -12.16 3.69
CA LEU A 244 1.68 -10.84 4.13
C LEU A 244 0.43 -10.92 5.01
N ASN A 245 -0.52 -11.79 4.68
CA ASN A 245 -1.72 -12.02 5.48
C ASN A 245 -1.40 -12.44 6.91
N ASN A 246 -0.49 -13.38 7.07
CA ASN A 246 -0.06 -13.84 8.39
C ASN A 246 0.58 -12.71 9.19
N ARG A 247 1.47 -11.93 8.55
CA ARG A 247 2.15 -10.80 9.20
C ARG A 247 1.18 -9.67 9.57
N ILE A 248 0.18 -9.39 8.74
CA ILE A 248 -0.83 -8.35 9.02
C ILE A 248 -1.69 -8.74 10.22
N LEU A 249 -2.08 -10.01 10.36
CA LEU A 249 -2.79 -10.45 11.56
C LEU A 249 -1.95 -10.27 12.83
N GLU A 250 -0.66 -10.59 12.79
CA GLU A 250 0.26 -10.35 13.91
C GLU A 250 0.38 -8.85 14.24
N VAL A 251 0.49 -8.00 13.23
CA VAL A 251 0.55 -6.53 13.37
C VAL A 251 -0.74 -5.99 14.02
N ILE A 252 -1.91 -6.43 13.55
CA ILE A 252 -3.22 -6.04 14.10
C ILE A 252 -3.32 -6.45 15.57
N ASP A 253 -3.01 -7.70 15.88
CA ASP A 253 -3.09 -8.23 17.24
C ASP A 253 -2.17 -7.45 18.20
N ALA A 254 -0.96 -7.12 17.75
CA ALA A 254 -0.01 -6.37 18.56
C ALA A 254 -0.42 -4.88 18.71
N ILE A 255 -0.93 -4.23 17.67
CA ILE A 255 -1.45 -2.85 17.77
C ILE A 255 -2.60 -2.80 18.76
N THR A 256 -3.59 -3.69 18.61
CA THR A 256 -4.78 -3.69 19.48
C THR A 256 -4.45 -4.04 20.91
N ALA A 257 -3.50 -4.94 21.15
CA ALA A 257 -3.07 -5.32 22.50
C ALA A 257 -2.32 -4.21 23.25
N HIS A 258 -1.61 -3.34 22.54
CA HIS A 258 -0.77 -2.30 23.16
C HIS A 258 -1.39 -0.90 23.10
N SER A 259 -2.44 -0.69 22.34
CA SER A 259 -3.14 0.60 22.30
C SER A 259 -3.91 0.85 23.59
N SER A 260 -3.81 2.06 24.13
CA SER A 260 -4.52 2.45 25.36
C SER A 260 -6.03 2.56 25.17
N GLN A 261 -6.46 2.86 23.96
CA GLN A 261 -7.85 2.88 23.49
C GLN A 261 -7.97 2.06 22.20
N PRO A 262 -9.12 1.46 21.90
CA PRO A 262 -9.30 0.77 20.64
C PRO A 262 -9.02 1.69 19.45
N PRO A 263 -8.00 1.40 18.61
CA PRO A 263 -7.62 2.27 17.50
C PRO A 263 -8.59 2.12 16.33
N ILE A 264 -8.61 3.10 15.43
CA ILE A 264 -9.18 2.94 14.09
C ILE A 264 -8.10 2.32 13.22
N ILE A 265 -8.41 1.19 12.52
CA ILE A 265 -7.47 0.54 11.60
C ILE A 265 -8.12 0.39 10.24
N ILE A 266 -7.46 0.90 9.22
CA ILE A 266 -7.88 0.85 7.82
C ILE A 266 -6.78 0.14 7.05
N ILE A 267 -7.11 -0.93 6.31
CA ILE A 267 -6.15 -1.66 5.49
C ILE A 267 -6.76 -1.92 4.12
N HIS A 268 -6.11 -1.49 3.06
CA HIS A 268 -6.56 -1.80 1.70
C HIS A 268 -5.43 -1.75 0.67
N GLY A 269 -5.69 -2.35 -0.52
CA GLY A 269 -4.87 -2.14 -1.71
C GLY A 269 -5.19 -0.79 -2.36
N ASP A 270 -4.19 -0.13 -2.91
CA ASP A 270 -4.36 1.09 -3.72
C ASP A 270 -4.95 0.79 -5.09
N HIS A 271 -4.61 -0.34 -5.66
CA HIS A 271 -5.16 -1.01 -6.84
C HIS A 271 -4.97 -2.53 -6.72
N GLY A 272 -5.49 -3.30 -7.67
CA GLY A 272 -5.33 -4.75 -7.75
C GLY A 272 -3.93 -5.18 -8.23
N ALA A 273 -3.81 -6.42 -8.68
CA ALA A 273 -2.51 -7.03 -8.98
C ALA A 273 -1.69 -6.23 -10.00
N THR A 274 -0.39 -6.17 -9.78
CA THR A 274 0.58 -5.64 -10.75
C THR A 274 1.20 -6.80 -11.52
N ILE A 275 0.63 -7.12 -12.66
CA ILE A 275 1.01 -8.23 -13.55
C ILE A 275 0.96 -7.78 -15.01
N ASP A 276 1.50 -8.57 -15.93
CA ASP A 276 1.23 -8.45 -17.36
C ASP A 276 -0.12 -9.11 -17.70
N TYR A 277 -1.19 -8.33 -17.63
CA TYR A 277 -2.57 -8.79 -17.86
C TYR A 277 -2.74 -9.40 -19.27
N ALA A 278 -2.14 -8.79 -20.29
CA ALA A 278 -2.24 -9.26 -21.67
C ALA A 278 -1.57 -10.62 -21.87
N SER A 279 -0.37 -10.79 -21.35
CA SER A 279 0.35 -12.08 -21.41
C SER A 279 -0.33 -13.17 -20.58
N ALA A 280 -0.97 -12.79 -19.47
CA ALA A 280 -1.73 -13.72 -18.63
C ALA A 280 -3.11 -14.06 -19.20
N GLY A 281 -3.59 -13.34 -20.22
CA GLY A 281 -4.93 -13.52 -20.79
C GLY A 281 -6.06 -13.11 -19.83
N ILE A 282 -5.79 -12.16 -18.93
CA ILE A 282 -6.70 -11.65 -17.92
C ILE A 282 -7.20 -10.27 -18.35
N ASP A 283 -8.45 -9.95 -18.07
CA ASP A 283 -9.00 -8.61 -18.32
C ASP A 283 -8.32 -7.59 -17.41
N GLU A 284 -7.71 -6.56 -18.00
CA GLU A 284 -7.05 -5.48 -17.26
C GLU A 284 -8.01 -4.73 -16.29
N ALA A 285 -9.30 -4.74 -16.58
CA ALA A 285 -10.31 -4.17 -15.67
C ALA A 285 -10.28 -4.81 -14.26
N GLU A 286 -9.88 -6.08 -14.15
CA GLU A 286 -9.75 -6.78 -12.88
C GLU A 286 -8.70 -6.13 -11.94
N ARG A 287 -7.79 -5.30 -12.49
CA ARG A 287 -6.87 -4.48 -11.70
C ARG A 287 -7.57 -3.49 -10.76
N LEU A 288 -8.83 -3.19 -11.00
CA LEU A 288 -9.61 -2.30 -10.14
C LEU A 288 -10.16 -2.99 -8.89
N GLY A 289 -10.26 -4.33 -8.88
CA GLY A 289 -10.71 -5.08 -7.70
C GLY A 289 -9.65 -5.11 -6.60
N ILE A 290 -9.96 -4.60 -5.40
CA ILE A 290 -9.00 -4.48 -4.29
C ILE A 290 -9.48 -5.19 -3.03
N PHE A 291 -8.53 -5.66 -2.22
CA PHE A 291 -8.75 -5.94 -0.81
C PHE A 291 -9.03 -4.64 -0.05
N ASN A 292 -10.01 -4.67 0.86
CA ASN A 292 -10.34 -3.53 1.72
C ASN A 292 -10.90 -4.03 3.05
N THR A 293 -10.55 -3.35 4.15
CA THR A 293 -11.08 -3.70 5.48
C THR A 293 -10.93 -2.56 6.48
N PHE A 294 -11.85 -2.53 7.47
CA PHE A 294 -11.94 -1.47 8.46
C PHE A 294 -12.19 -2.06 9.85
N TYR A 295 -11.40 -1.67 10.83
CA TYR A 295 -11.73 -1.82 12.25
C TYR A 295 -12.14 -0.47 12.82
N LEU A 296 -13.43 -0.35 13.15
CA LEU A 296 -14.08 0.91 13.50
C LEU A 296 -14.81 0.79 14.86
N PRO A 297 -14.08 0.85 15.97
CA PRO A 297 -14.66 0.68 17.30
C PRO A 297 -15.76 1.71 17.56
N GLY A 298 -16.91 1.24 18.06
CA GLY A 298 -18.05 2.08 18.38
C GLY A 298 -18.94 2.47 17.20
N VAL A 299 -18.59 2.11 15.97
CA VAL A 299 -19.40 2.40 14.77
C VAL A 299 -20.22 1.18 14.38
N ASP A 300 -21.51 1.40 14.06
CA ASP A 300 -22.38 0.38 13.50
C ASP A 300 -22.06 0.16 12.03
N THR A 301 -21.28 -0.89 11.75
CA THR A 301 -20.87 -1.24 10.38
C THR A 301 -21.99 -1.81 9.52
N ALA A 302 -23.18 -2.10 10.07
CA ALA A 302 -24.35 -2.50 9.29
C ALA A 302 -24.84 -1.39 8.33
N LYS A 303 -24.38 -0.15 8.54
CA LYS A 303 -24.65 0.99 7.65
C LYS A 303 -23.78 0.99 6.39
N PHE A 304 -22.75 0.16 6.36
CA PHE A 304 -21.78 0.16 5.27
C PHE A 304 -22.22 -0.81 4.17
N TYR A 305 -21.71 -0.59 2.99
CA TYR A 305 -22.04 -1.37 1.82
C TYR A 305 -20.77 -2.04 1.24
N LEU A 306 -20.96 -3.17 0.55
CA LEU A 306 -19.89 -4.07 0.16
C LEU A 306 -18.90 -3.50 -0.86
N SER A 307 -19.26 -2.43 -1.57
CA SER A 307 -18.47 -1.83 -2.65
C SER A 307 -17.79 -0.50 -2.28
N ILE A 308 -17.67 -0.18 -0.98
CA ILE A 308 -16.99 1.06 -0.56
C ILE A 308 -15.66 1.21 -1.25
N SER A 309 -15.49 2.30 -2.00
CA SER A 309 -14.24 2.63 -2.69
C SER A 309 -13.35 3.56 -1.87
N PRO A 310 -12.03 3.59 -2.14
CA PRO A 310 -11.05 4.34 -1.35
C PRO A 310 -11.33 5.84 -1.22
N VAL A 311 -11.93 6.49 -2.22
CA VAL A 311 -12.29 7.93 -2.14
C VAL A 311 -13.24 8.21 -0.98
N ASN A 312 -14.03 7.23 -0.55
CA ASN A 312 -14.98 7.32 0.55
C ASN A 312 -14.39 6.94 1.92
N THR A 313 -13.20 6.36 1.96
CA THR A 313 -12.55 5.89 3.20
C THR A 313 -12.50 6.99 4.26
N PHE A 314 -11.83 8.09 3.98
CA PHE A 314 -11.66 9.16 4.97
C PHE A 314 -12.91 10.05 5.11
N ARG A 315 -13.77 10.14 4.09
CA ARG A 315 -15.10 10.75 4.23
C ARG A 315 -15.90 10.07 5.33
N LEU A 316 -15.89 8.74 5.31
CA LEU A 316 -16.53 7.91 6.33
C LEU A 316 -15.90 8.13 7.72
N ILE A 317 -14.57 8.07 7.83
CA ILE A 317 -13.85 8.24 9.09
C ILE A 317 -14.13 9.62 9.71
N PHE A 318 -14.02 10.68 8.92
CA PHE A 318 -14.28 12.04 9.44
C PHE A 318 -15.75 12.23 9.82
N LYS A 319 -16.68 11.62 9.09
CA LYS A 319 -18.11 11.68 9.41
C LYS A 319 -18.45 10.94 10.70
N GLU A 320 -17.98 9.71 10.87
CA GLU A 320 -18.37 8.86 12.00
C GLU A 320 -17.64 9.22 13.31
N TYR A 321 -16.39 9.69 13.26
CA TYR A 321 -15.60 9.95 14.46
C TYR A 321 -15.38 11.42 14.79
N PHE A 322 -15.41 12.30 13.79
CA PHE A 322 -14.97 13.69 13.97
C PHE A 322 -16.04 14.72 13.60
N ASN A 323 -17.30 14.30 13.45
CA ASN A 323 -18.42 15.16 13.07
C ASN A 323 -18.17 15.95 11.77
N GLY A 324 -17.38 15.40 10.87
CA GLY A 324 -17.10 16.00 9.57
C GLY A 324 -18.34 15.99 8.67
N GLU A 325 -18.59 17.09 7.97
CA GLU A 325 -19.71 17.23 7.04
C GLU A 325 -19.36 16.64 5.66
N TYR A 326 -18.94 15.38 5.61
CA TYR A 326 -18.58 14.68 4.38
C TYR A 326 -19.71 13.74 3.94
N GLU A 327 -20.36 14.04 2.81
CA GLU A 327 -21.26 13.10 2.16
C GLU A 327 -20.42 12.08 1.35
N LEU A 328 -20.88 10.83 1.32
CA LEU A 328 -20.22 9.81 0.50
C LEU A 328 -20.45 10.12 -0.99
N LEU A 329 -19.40 9.96 -1.77
CA LEU A 329 -19.45 10.08 -3.22
C LEU A 329 -19.98 8.78 -3.85
N GLU A 330 -20.57 8.89 -5.03
CA GLU A 330 -20.85 7.71 -5.85
C GLU A 330 -19.56 6.96 -6.15
N ASP A 331 -19.52 5.64 -5.93
CA ASP A 331 -18.32 4.85 -6.22
C ASP A 331 -18.12 4.73 -7.74
N LYS A 332 -16.96 5.15 -8.20
CA LYS A 332 -16.56 5.12 -9.61
C LYS A 332 -15.15 4.56 -9.73
N SER A 333 -14.95 3.73 -10.73
CA SER A 333 -13.64 3.13 -11.04
C SER A 333 -13.27 3.43 -12.49
N ILE A 334 -12.05 3.91 -12.68
CA ILE A 334 -11.54 4.41 -13.96
C ILE A 334 -10.27 3.64 -14.30
N LEU A 335 -10.29 2.91 -15.42
CA LEU A 335 -9.14 2.21 -15.97
C LEU A 335 -8.43 3.09 -16.99
N GLY A 336 -7.17 3.45 -16.72
CA GLY A 336 -6.39 4.30 -17.62
C GLY A 336 -6.92 5.73 -17.75
N ARG A 337 -6.67 6.36 -18.91
CA ARG A 337 -6.91 7.82 -19.07
C ARG A 337 -8.24 8.19 -19.74
N GLN A 338 -8.96 7.24 -20.34
CA GLN A 338 -10.14 7.53 -21.18
C GLN A 338 -11.20 6.43 -21.10
N SER A 339 -11.24 5.66 -20.03
CA SER A 339 -12.15 4.52 -19.97
C SER A 339 -13.51 4.91 -19.42
N PRO A 340 -14.59 4.25 -19.87
CA PRO A 340 -15.88 4.31 -19.21
C PRO A 340 -15.73 3.81 -17.75
N LEU A 341 -16.67 4.20 -16.91
CA LEU A 341 -16.76 3.66 -15.56
C LEU A 341 -16.85 2.14 -15.61
N ILE A 342 -16.05 1.47 -14.80
CA ILE A 342 -16.00 0.01 -14.74
C ILE A 342 -16.65 -0.47 -13.45
N HIS A 343 -17.61 -1.39 -13.59
CA HIS A 343 -18.16 -2.14 -12.49
C HIS A 343 -17.78 -3.60 -12.70
N LEU A 344 -16.95 -4.12 -11.79
CA LEU A 344 -16.62 -5.54 -11.77
C LEU A 344 -17.73 -6.30 -11.06
N ASP A 345 -18.16 -7.40 -11.65
CA ASP A 345 -19.01 -8.35 -10.95
C ASP A 345 -18.33 -8.77 -9.64
N CYS A 346 -19.13 -8.90 -8.60
CA CYS A 346 -18.66 -9.30 -7.29
C CYS A 346 -19.34 -10.59 -6.89
N GLU A 347 -18.61 -11.69 -6.99
CA GLU A 347 -19.03 -12.95 -6.42
C GLU A 347 -18.84 -12.89 -4.90
N THR A 348 -19.89 -12.48 -4.19
CA THR A 348 -19.96 -12.68 -2.74
C THR A 348 -20.11 -14.19 -2.53
N GLY A 349 -18.99 -14.89 -2.38
CA GLY A 349 -18.99 -16.33 -2.16
C GLY A 349 -19.81 -16.71 -0.92
N ASN A 350 -21.09 -16.94 -1.14
CA ASN A 350 -21.95 -17.70 -0.26
C ASN A 350 -21.87 -19.16 -0.74
N GLY A 351 -20.93 -19.92 -0.19
CA GLY A 351 -20.81 -21.34 -0.43
C GLY A 351 -20.08 -21.99 0.72
#